data_49f0c2b82c130d0b4a5f7f59f6ab5906
#
_entry.id   49f0c2b82c130d0b4a5f7f59f6ab5906
#
_cell.length_a   1.000
_cell.length_b   1.000
_cell.length_c   1.000
_cell.angle_alpha   90.00
_cell.angle_beta   90.00
_cell.angle_gamma   90.00
#
_symmetry.space_group_name_H-M   'P 1'
#
loop_
_entity.id
_entity.type
_entity.pdbx_description
1 polymer ?
#
loop_
_entity_poly.entity_id
_entity_poly.type
_entity_poly.pdbx_seq_one_letter_code
_entity_poly.pdbx_strand_id
1 'polypeptide(L)'
;MKTTKILASFLSTALVVMFACEKPELDPNLTPQGNANAFGTFIVNGQPQKTPFAASATLNRGADALSRTMTAWATAPVDAQIRWNSIDKTVNITKIDIYVTFTEAYLAADGSTTTANHGLKLLTTLNGPALRTDVKFSIPYTQIYDLYKAATFKYDGKTDTQVFGAASKRTATAPFLAGRTATNGKALAGDLFTFTWRLTSDKGLVYRSWSPSVCTEVQGANCSMALRVN
;
A
#
# COMPACT_ATOMS: atom_id res chain seq x y z
N MET A 1 -62.96 18.46 4.37
CA MET A 1 -61.74 19.20 4.74
C MET A 1 -60.58 18.38 5.34
N LYS A 2 -60.75 17.12 5.79
CA LYS A 2 -59.66 16.30 6.34
C LYS A 2 -58.82 15.58 5.28
N THR A 3 -59.37 15.21 4.15
CA THR A 3 -58.68 14.50 3.06
C THR A 3 -57.67 15.36 2.31
N THR A 4 -57.93 16.66 2.15
CA THR A 4 -57.02 17.59 1.44
C THR A 4 -55.73 17.87 2.21
N LYS A 5 -55.77 17.83 3.56
CA LYS A 5 -54.57 18.03 4.39
C LYS A 5 -53.60 16.82 4.36
N ILE A 6 -54.16 15.61 4.23
CA ILE A 6 -53.37 14.37 4.14
C ILE A 6 -52.65 14.31 2.79
N LEU A 7 -53.34 14.67 1.71
CA LEU A 7 -52.74 14.68 0.36
C LEU A 7 -51.60 15.69 0.25
N ALA A 8 -51.75 16.91 0.85
CA ALA A 8 -50.71 17.93 0.87
C ALA A 8 -49.47 17.51 1.67
N SER A 9 -49.69 16.77 2.78
CA SER A 9 -48.57 16.25 3.60
C SER A 9 -47.78 15.17 2.87
N PHE A 10 -48.45 14.26 2.14
CA PHE A 10 -47.78 13.23 1.32
C PHE A 10 -47.00 13.84 0.14
N LEU A 11 -47.56 14.89 -0.50
CA LEU A 11 -46.92 15.54 -1.63
C LEU A 11 -45.65 16.30 -1.18
N SER A 12 -45.66 16.95 0.00
CA SER A 12 -44.49 17.65 0.52
C SER A 12 -43.38 16.70 0.95
N THR A 13 -43.72 15.54 1.52
CA THR A 13 -42.73 14.53 1.93
C THR A 13 -42.11 13.85 0.69
N ALA A 14 -42.89 13.57 -0.36
CA ALA A 14 -42.39 13.03 -1.62
C ALA A 14 -41.43 14.02 -2.34
N LEU A 15 -41.71 15.33 -2.26
CA LEU A 15 -40.85 16.36 -2.87
C LEU A 15 -39.51 16.49 -2.17
N VAL A 16 -39.48 16.37 -0.83
CA VAL A 16 -38.23 16.42 -0.06
C VAL A 16 -37.34 15.21 -0.34
N VAL A 17 -37.92 14.02 -0.56
CA VAL A 17 -37.14 12.81 -0.89
C VAL A 17 -36.54 12.90 -2.28
N MET A 18 -37.19 13.56 -3.24
CA MET A 18 -36.64 13.70 -4.60
C MET A 18 -35.43 14.68 -4.67
N PHE A 19 -35.37 15.68 -3.81
CA PHE A 19 -34.20 16.58 -3.74
C PHE A 19 -33.02 16.00 -2.96
N ALA A 20 -33.21 14.99 -2.12
CA ALA A 20 -32.13 14.34 -1.39
C ALA A 20 -31.27 13.43 -2.27
N CYS A 21 -31.77 13.01 -3.43
CA CYS A 21 -31.04 12.14 -4.38
C CYS A 21 -30.25 12.92 -5.46
N GLU A 22 -30.37 14.24 -5.52
CA GLU A 22 -29.78 15.04 -6.61
C GLU A 22 -28.43 15.72 -6.29
N LYS A 23 -27.87 15.49 -5.09
CA LYS A 23 -26.54 16.03 -4.79
C LYS A 23 -25.52 14.89 -4.74
N PRO A 24 -24.87 14.58 -5.87
CA PRO A 24 -23.81 13.58 -5.92
C PRO A 24 -22.63 13.93 -5.00
N GLU A 25 -22.49 15.18 -4.60
CA GLU A 25 -21.52 15.67 -3.62
C GLU A 25 -21.79 15.21 -2.18
N LEU A 26 -22.98 14.66 -1.87
CA LEU A 26 -23.32 14.13 -0.55
C LEU A 26 -23.19 12.62 -0.43
N ASP A 27 -22.97 11.90 -1.54
CA ASP A 27 -22.64 10.48 -1.50
C ASP A 27 -21.13 10.30 -1.71
N PRO A 28 -20.37 9.95 -0.65
CA PRO A 28 -18.92 9.72 -0.76
C PRO A 28 -18.58 8.57 -1.70
N ASN A 29 -19.55 7.72 -2.07
CA ASN A 29 -19.37 6.63 -3.03
C ASN A 29 -19.67 7.08 -4.48
N LEU A 30 -20.41 8.18 -4.63
CA LEU A 30 -20.74 8.78 -5.94
C LEU A 30 -19.87 10.00 -6.26
N THR A 31 -19.05 10.49 -5.32
CA THR A 31 -18.00 11.44 -5.70
C THR A 31 -17.13 10.72 -6.71
N PRO A 32 -17.08 11.15 -7.99
CA PRO A 32 -16.14 10.57 -8.93
C PRO A 32 -14.79 10.70 -8.27
N GLN A 33 -14.15 9.60 -7.97
CA GLN A 33 -12.74 9.57 -7.60
C GLN A 33 -12.06 10.42 -8.66
N GLY A 34 -11.66 11.65 -8.31
CA GLY A 34 -11.27 12.66 -9.27
C GLY A 34 -10.30 12.05 -10.27
N ASN A 35 -10.83 11.71 -11.43
CA ASN A 35 -10.14 11.18 -12.58
C ASN A 35 -9.14 10.06 -12.23
N ALA A 36 -9.61 8.81 -12.12
CA ALA A 36 -8.74 7.61 -12.08
C ALA A 36 -8.01 7.40 -13.42
N ASN A 37 -7.55 8.48 -14.05
CA ASN A 37 -7.02 8.46 -15.42
C ASN A 37 -5.59 7.94 -15.50
N ALA A 38 -4.88 7.87 -14.39
CA ALA A 38 -3.51 7.37 -14.37
C ALA A 38 -3.30 6.37 -13.23
N PHE A 39 -2.56 5.31 -13.50
CA PHE A 39 -2.21 4.29 -12.53
C PHE A 39 -0.79 3.78 -12.77
N GLY A 40 -0.16 3.28 -11.69
CA GLY A 40 1.16 2.68 -11.70
C GLY A 40 1.11 1.16 -11.76
N THR A 41 2.16 0.57 -12.32
CA THR A 41 2.38 -0.86 -12.34
C THR A 41 3.82 -1.15 -11.95
N PHE A 42 4.03 -1.84 -10.82
CA PHE A 42 5.35 -2.33 -10.47
C PHE A 42 5.74 -3.53 -11.32
N ILE A 43 7.00 -3.54 -11.74
CA ILE A 43 7.59 -4.58 -12.57
C ILE A 43 8.85 -5.09 -11.89
N VAL A 44 8.95 -6.41 -11.71
CA VAL A 44 10.14 -7.08 -11.16
C VAL A 44 10.50 -8.23 -12.08
N ASN A 45 11.78 -8.35 -12.41
CA ASN A 45 12.28 -9.35 -13.36
C ASN A 45 11.52 -9.34 -14.70
N GLY A 46 11.15 -8.14 -15.18
CA GLY A 46 10.43 -7.96 -16.42
C GLY A 46 8.94 -8.34 -16.39
N GLN A 47 8.42 -8.73 -15.23
CA GLN A 47 7.02 -9.13 -15.06
C GLN A 47 6.26 -8.13 -14.17
N PRO A 48 5.03 -7.72 -14.55
CA PRO A 48 4.16 -6.96 -13.67
C PRO A 48 3.90 -7.75 -12.38
N GLN A 49 4.09 -7.09 -11.24
CA GLN A 49 3.82 -7.71 -9.96
C GLN A 49 2.31 -7.81 -9.73
N LYS A 50 1.84 -8.97 -9.31
CA LYS A 50 0.47 -9.11 -8.84
C LYS A 50 0.34 -8.48 -7.46
N THR A 51 -0.82 -7.88 -7.20
CA THR A 51 -1.13 -7.33 -5.87
C THR A 51 -1.06 -8.46 -4.84
N PRO A 52 -0.38 -8.29 -3.70
CA PRO A 52 -0.18 -9.37 -2.72
C PRO A 52 -1.48 -9.88 -2.07
N PHE A 53 -2.62 -9.27 -2.37
CA PHE A 53 -3.93 -9.59 -1.81
C PHE A 53 -4.85 -10.41 -2.74
N ALA A 54 -4.35 -10.90 -3.87
CA ALA A 54 -5.12 -11.89 -4.62
C ALA A 54 -5.32 -13.14 -3.74
N ALA A 55 -6.57 -13.40 -3.37
CA ALA A 55 -6.97 -14.36 -2.33
C ALA A 55 -6.67 -15.84 -2.63
N SER A 56 -6.00 -16.18 -3.71
CA SER A 56 -5.59 -17.54 -4.02
C SER A 56 -4.09 -17.70 -3.79
N ALA A 57 -3.75 -18.57 -2.87
CA ALA A 57 -2.38 -18.97 -2.53
C ALA A 57 -1.53 -19.38 -3.75
N THR A 58 -2.16 -19.80 -4.84
CA THR A 58 -1.52 -20.17 -6.12
C THR A 58 -1.10 -18.96 -6.97
N LEU A 59 -1.54 -17.74 -6.64
CA LEU A 59 -1.26 -16.53 -7.41
C LEU A 59 -0.20 -15.62 -6.74
N ASN A 60 0.40 -16.04 -5.64
CA ASN A 60 1.43 -15.31 -4.90
C ASN A 60 2.83 -15.32 -5.58
N ARG A 61 2.89 -15.46 -6.87
CA ARG A 61 4.17 -15.38 -7.60
C ARG A 61 4.89 -14.05 -7.41
N GLY A 62 4.16 -12.97 -7.12
CA GLY A 62 4.75 -11.68 -6.84
C GLY A 62 5.45 -11.63 -5.48
N ALA A 63 4.87 -12.22 -4.43
CA ALA A 63 5.47 -12.28 -3.11
C ALA A 63 6.75 -13.14 -3.11
N ASP A 64 6.71 -14.29 -3.79
CA ASP A 64 7.85 -15.20 -3.89
C ASP A 64 9.01 -14.59 -4.70
N ALA A 65 8.71 -13.83 -5.75
CA ALA A 65 9.73 -13.17 -6.57
C ALA A 65 10.51 -12.09 -5.82
N LEU A 66 9.94 -11.52 -4.75
CA LEU A 66 10.54 -10.49 -3.91
C LEU A 66 10.91 -10.99 -2.52
N SER A 67 10.99 -12.28 -2.33
CA SER A 67 11.52 -12.87 -1.10
C SER A 67 13.05 -12.81 -1.09
N ARG A 68 13.64 -12.29 -0.01
CA ARG A 68 15.08 -12.13 0.15
C ARG A 68 15.53 -12.53 1.55
N THR A 69 16.66 -13.23 1.63
CA THR A 69 17.40 -13.31 2.89
C THR A 69 18.12 -12.00 3.16
N MET A 70 18.34 -11.66 4.43
CA MET A 70 19.12 -10.47 4.77
C MET A 70 20.51 -10.48 4.16
N THR A 71 21.18 -11.65 4.11
CA THR A 71 22.49 -11.79 3.48
C THR A 71 22.45 -11.42 2.01
N ALA A 72 21.49 -11.94 1.26
CA ALA A 72 21.35 -11.61 -0.15
C ALA A 72 21.01 -10.12 -0.37
N TRP A 73 20.17 -9.55 0.49
CA TRP A 73 19.81 -8.14 0.40
C TRP A 73 20.94 -7.20 0.81
N ALA A 74 21.81 -7.63 1.76
CA ALA A 74 23.02 -6.89 2.13
C ALA A 74 24.08 -6.91 1.00
N THR A 75 24.11 -7.97 0.19
CA THR A 75 25.04 -8.11 -0.94
C THR A 75 24.61 -7.26 -2.14
N ALA A 76 23.31 -7.22 -2.44
CA ALA A 76 22.76 -6.48 -3.57
C ALA A 76 21.37 -5.92 -3.24
N PRO A 77 21.06 -4.68 -3.64
CA PRO A 77 19.73 -4.12 -3.50
C PRO A 77 18.72 -4.94 -4.31
N VAL A 78 17.44 -4.80 -3.97
CA VAL A 78 16.37 -5.30 -4.82
C VAL A 78 16.11 -4.26 -5.91
N ASP A 79 16.26 -4.66 -7.16
CA ASP A 79 15.93 -3.82 -8.30
C ASP A 79 14.48 -4.03 -8.71
N ALA A 80 13.79 -2.92 -8.94
CA ALA A 80 12.42 -2.88 -9.40
C ALA A 80 12.26 -1.80 -10.46
N GLN A 81 11.13 -1.86 -11.15
CA GLN A 81 10.73 -0.85 -12.11
C GLN A 81 9.30 -0.44 -11.84
N ILE A 82 8.95 0.77 -12.23
CA ILE A 82 7.57 1.23 -12.27
C ILE A 82 7.27 1.79 -13.65
N ARG A 83 6.09 1.45 -14.16
CA ARG A 83 5.50 2.00 -15.36
C ARG A 83 4.21 2.70 -14.99
N TRP A 84 3.94 3.84 -15.57
CA TRP A 84 2.62 4.44 -15.45
C TRP A 84 1.83 4.29 -16.75
N ASN A 85 0.52 4.20 -16.60
CA ASN A 85 -0.44 4.12 -17.68
C ASN A 85 -1.51 5.20 -17.50
N SER A 86 -2.12 5.61 -18.60
CA SER A 86 -3.29 6.47 -18.61
C SER A 86 -4.42 5.81 -19.39
N ILE A 87 -5.63 5.91 -18.87
CA ILE A 87 -6.82 5.35 -19.50
C ILE A 87 -7.20 6.18 -20.73
N ASP A 88 -7.25 7.49 -20.59
CA ASP A 88 -7.72 8.44 -21.61
C ASP A 88 -6.60 9.26 -22.27
N LYS A 89 -5.37 9.11 -21.82
CA LYS A 89 -4.19 9.84 -22.32
C LYS A 89 -4.28 11.37 -22.17
N THR A 90 -5.12 11.88 -21.27
CA THR A 90 -5.33 13.32 -21.09
C THR A 90 -4.35 13.98 -20.13
N VAL A 91 -3.54 13.18 -19.43
CA VAL A 91 -2.56 13.65 -18.46
C VAL A 91 -1.18 13.10 -18.79
N ASN A 92 -0.16 13.86 -18.39
CA ASN A 92 1.23 13.44 -18.41
C ASN A 92 1.79 13.41 -16.99
N ILE A 93 2.49 12.36 -16.62
CA ILE A 93 3.07 12.22 -15.28
C ILE A 93 4.47 12.83 -15.26
N THR A 94 4.66 13.79 -14.36
CA THR A 94 5.93 14.51 -14.19
C THR A 94 6.76 13.98 -13.03
N LYS A 95 6.09 13.31 -12.06
CA LYS A 95 6.74 12.79 -10.84
C LYS A 95 6.09 11.50 -10.37
N ILE A 96 6.92 10.55 -9.91
CA ILE A 96 6.49 9.31 -9.28
C ILE A 96 7.15 9.21 -7.92
N ASP A 97 6.36 9.23 -6.85
CA ASP A 97 6.82 9.00 -5.49
C ASP A 97 6.56 7.53 -5.12
N ILE A 98 7.59 6.83 -4.70
CA ILE A 98 7.51 5.45 -4.18
C ILE A 98 7.53 5.51 -2.66
N TYR A 99 6.51 4.93 -2.05
CA TYR A 99 6.39 4.83 -0.60
C TYR A 99 6.59 3.40 -0.15
N VAL A 100 7.04 3.23 1.09
CA VAL A 100 7.19 1.94 1.73
C VAL A 100 6.47 1.93 3.08
N THR A 101 5.80 0.82 3.40
CA THR A 101 5.27 0.51 4.72
C THR A 101 6.02 -0.70 5.26
N PHE A 102 6.56 -0.60 6.45
CA PHE A 102 7.19 -1.71 7.16
C PHE A 102 6.19 -2.33 8.14
N THR A 103 6.05 -3.65 8.05
CA THR A 103 5.21 -4.46 8.94
C THR A 103 6.02 -5.63 9.49
N GLU A 104 6.00 -5.82 10.81
CA GLU A 104 6.63 -6.97 11.46
C GLU A 104 5.59 -7.85 12.16
N ALA A 105 5.85 -9.16 12.21
CA ALA A 105 5.07 -10.10 13.00
C ALA A 105 5.68 -10.24 14.40
N TYR A 106 4.86 -10.17 15.44
CA TYR A 106 5.28 -10.34 16.83
C TYR A 106 4.28 -11.15 17.64
N LEU A 107 4.73 -11.60 18.83
CA LEU A 107 3.91 -12.29 19.81
C LEU A 107 3.32 -11.24 20.76
N ALA A 108 2.01 -11.11 20.79
CA ALA A 108 1.32 -10.25 21.72
C ALA A 108 1.32 -10.83 23.15
N ALA A 109 1.00 -10.01 24.15
CA ALA A 109 1.00 -10.41 25.56
C ALA A 109 0.01 -11.55 25.89
N ASP A 110 -1.07 -11.66 25.11
CA ASP A 110 -2.04 -12.78 25.22
C ASP A 110 -1.57 -14.08 24.54
N GLY A 111 -0.38 -14.10 24.00
CA GLY A 111 0.18 -15.24 23.28
C GLY A 111 -0.35 -15.40 21.84
N SER A 112 -1.13 -14.46 21.32
CA SER A 112 -1.52 -14.45 19.91
C SER A 112 -0.39 -13.91 19.02
N THR A 113 -0.36 -14.34 17.74
CA THR A 113 0.50 -13.73 16.75
C THR A 113 -0.23 -12.57 16.08
N THR A 114 0.42 -11.42 16.01
CA THR A 114 -0.15 -10.21 15.40
C THR A 114 0.93 -9.44 14.64
N THR A 115 0.57 -8.29 14.08
CA THR A 115 1.48 -7.47 13.29
C THR A 115 1.56 -6.05 13.79
N ALA A 116 2.76 -5.46 13.78
CA ALA A 116 3.02 -4.06 14.02
C ALA A 116 3.25 -3.36 12.67
N ASN A 117 2.49 -2.31 12.40
CA ASN A 117 2.64 -1.47 11.22
C ASN A 117 3.37 -0.18 11.63
N HIS A 118 4.55 0.05 11.06
CA HIS A 118 5.41 1.19 11.39
C HIS A 118 5.17 2.41 10.49
N GLY A 119 4.07 2.41 9.75
CA GLY A 119 3.60 3.54 8.96
C GLY A 119 4.25 3.67 7.59
N LEU A 120 3.69 4.58 6.83
CA LEU A 120 4.08 4.86 5.45
C LEU A 120 5.20 5.91 5.41
N LYS A 121 6.30 5.60 4.71
CA LYS A 121 7.44 6.51 4.50
C LYS A 121 7.72 6.68 3.01
N LEU A 122 8.16 7.88 2.61
CA LEU A 122 8.66 8.11 1.26
C LEU A 122 10.01 7.41 1.10
N LEU A 123 10.10 6.48 0.16
CA LEU A 123 11.35 5.80 -0.15
C LEU A 123 12.17 6.60 -1.17
N THR A 124 11.58 6.93 -2.29
CA THR A 124 12.27 7.67 -3.36
C THR A 124 11.28 8.42 -4.25
N THR A 125 11.79 9.44 -4.93
CA THR A 125 11.07 10.20 -5.95
C THR A 125 11.77 10.00 -7.29
N LEU A 126 11.02 9.68 -8.32
CA LEU A 126 11.49 9.49 -9.69
C LEU A 126 10.88 10.56 -10.58
N ASN A 127 11.61 10.99 -11.60
CA ASN A 127 11.05 11.80 -12.67
C ASN A 127 10.03 10.99 -13.46
N GLY A 128 8.93 11.60 -13.84
CA GLY A 128 7.91 10.98 -14.66
C GLY A 128 8.47 10.67 -16.06
N PRO A 129 8.48 9.40 -16.48
CA PRO A 129 8.89 9.01 -17.81
C PRO A 129 7.78 9.27 -18.84
N ALA A 130 8.07 9.07 -20.11
CA ALA A 130 7.03 8.99 -21.12
C ALA A 130 6.01 7.88 -20.79
N LEU A 131 4.79 8.03 -21.29
CA LEU A 131 3.70 7.07 -21.09
C LEU A 131 4.16 5.64 -21.45
N ARG A 132 3.87 4.67 -20.56
CA ARG A 132 4.22 3.25 -20.72
C ARG A 132 5.72 2.94 -20.79
N THR A 133 6.55 3.83 -20.29
CA THR A 133 8.01 3.61 -20.18
C THR A 133 8.36 3.18 -18.77
N ASP A 134 9.22 2.18 -18.64
CA ASP A 134 9.68 1.66 -17.37
C ASP A 134 10.78 2.56 -16.79
N VAL A 135 10.63 2.92 -15.51
CA VAL A 135 11.67 3.59 -14.75
C VAL A 135 12.20 2.63 -13.69
N LYS A 136 13.51 2.45 -13.68
CA LYS A 136 14.22 1.61 -12.71
C LYS A 136 14.44 2.37 -11.41
N PHE A 137 14.36 1.64 -10.31
CA PHE A 137 14.78 2.09 -8.99
C PHE A 137 15.30 0.90 -8.17
N SER A 138 16.19 1.19 -7.25
CA SER A 138 16.77 0.17 -6.37
C SER A 138 16.27 0.36 -4.95
N ILE A 139 16.17 -0.74 -4.21
CA ILE A 139 15.69 -0.80 -2.84
C ILE A 139 16.81 -1.38 -1.98
N PRO A 140 17.79 -0.58 -1.53
CA PRO A 140 18.81 -1.02 -0.59
C PRO A 140 18.19 -1.14 0.82
N TYR A 141 18.53 -2.20 1.56
CA TYR A 141 18.02 -2.39 2.91
C TYR A 141 18.40 -1.25 3.86
N THR A 142 19.56 -0.63 3.65
CA THR A 142 20.07 0.48 4.45
C THR A 142 19.16 1.71 4.36
N GLN A 143 18.64 2.01 3.18
CA GLN A 143 17.70 3.12 3.01
C GLN A 143 16.39 2.87 3.77
N ILE A 144 15.86 1.65 3.74
CA ILE A 144 14.67 1.30 4.53
C ILE A 144 14.99 1.36 6.03
N TYR A 145 16.14 0.83 6.45
CA TYR A 145 16.58 0.92 7.84
C TYR A 145 16.64 2.38 8.32
N ASP A 146 17.24 3.26 7.53
CA ASP A 146 17.34 4.69 7.86
C ASP A 146 15.98 5.38 8.03
N LEU A 147 14.97 4.98 7.22
CA LEU A 147 13.62 5.49 7.36
C LEU A 147 12.95 5.08 8.67
N TYR A 148 13.28 3.90 9.22
CA TYR A 148 12.58 3.32 10.36
C TYR A 148 13.43 3.15 11.62
N LYS A 149 14.74 3.43 11.60
CA LYS A 149 15.66 3.20 12.73
C LYS A 149 15.24 3.85 14.06
N ALA A 150 14.51 4.96 13.99
CA ALA A 150 13.96 5.64 15.17
C ALA A 150 12.50 5.25 15.48
N ALA A 151 11.94 4.25 14.80
CA ALA A 151 10.55 3.84 15.02
C ALA A 151 10.39 3.21 16.41
N THR A 152 9.27 3.55 17.05
CA THR A 152 8.81 2.92 18.29
C THR A 152 7.47 2.23 18.07
N PHE A 153 7.17 1.22 18.89
CA PHE A 153 5.89 0.54 18.86
C PHE A 153 5.52 0.05 20.27
N LYS A 154 4.23 0.02 20.56
CA LYS A 154 3.70 -0.45 21.86
C LYS A 154 3.31 -1.92 21.78
N TYR A 155 4.28 -2.82 21.88
CA TYR A 155 4.06 -4.27 21.81
C TYR A 155 3.17 -4.81 22.94
N ASP A 156 3.17 -4.12 24.10
CA ASP A 156 2.31 -4.39 25.25
C ASP A 156 1.05 -3.50 25.30
N GLY A 157 0.83 -2.68 24.29
CA GLY A 157 -0.25 -1.70 24.21
C GLY A 157 -0.04 -0.46 25.11
N LYS A 158 1.07 -0.34 25.84
CA LYS A 158 1.30 0.71 26.85
C LYS A 158 2.62 1.45 26.64
N THR A 159 3.73 0.72 26.52
CA THR A 159 5.08 1.26 26.58
C THR A 159 5.69 1.39 25.19
N ASP A 160 6.16 2.59 24.84
CA ASP A 160 6.89 2.80 23.58
C ASP A 160 8.25 2.09 23.64
N THR A 161 8.42 1.10 22.78
CA THR A 161 9.65 0.30 22.67
C THR A 161 10.28 0.56 21.31
N GLN A 162 11.59 0.77 21.27
CA GLN A 162 12.31 0.94 20.02
C GLN A 162 12.28 -0.34 19.19
N VAL A 163 11.86 -0.23 17.93
CA VAL A 163 11.80 -1.36 16.99
C VAL A 163 13.17 -1.92 16.70
N PHE A 164 14.18 -1.05 16.61
CA PHE A 164 15.59 -1.41 16.33
C PHE A 164 16.50 -1.24 17.56
N GLY A 165 15.95 -1.36 18.75
CA GLY A 165 16.71 -1.30 20.00
C GLY A 165 17.39 -2.62 20.37
N ALA A 166 18.23 -2.58 21.40
CA ALA A 166 19.01 -3.74 21.86
C ALA A 166 18.16 -4.97 22.21
N ALA A 167 16.91 -4.76 22.67
CA ALA A 167 15.98 -5.85 23.02
C ALA A 167 15.39 -6.57 21.79
N SER A 168 15.48 -6.01 20.58
CA SER A 168 14.76 -6.49 19.41
C SER A 168 15.48 -7.60 18.63
N LYS A 169 16.67 -8.02 19.04
CA LYS A 169 17.55 -8.95 18.30
C LYS A 169 17.92 -8.47 16.88
N ARG A 170 17.68 -7.20 16.59
CA ARG A 170 18.02 -6.56 15.32
C ARG A 170 19.37 -5.90 15.42
N THR A 171 20.26 -6.18 14.48
CA THR A 171 21.61 -5.59 14.42
C THR A 171 21.69 -4.58 13.27
N ALA A 172 22.68 -3.69 13.28
CA ALA A 172 22.88 -2.73 12.20
C ALA A 172 23.15 -3.41 10.84
N THR A 173 23.76 -4.60 10.85
CA THR A 173 24.07 -5.38 9.65
C THR A 173 22.95 -6.34 9.25
N ALA A 174 22.04 -6.68 10.17
CA ALA A 174 20.87 -7.52 9.94
C ALA A 174 19.66 -6.91 10.66
N PRO A 175 19.18 -5.75 10.22
CA PRO A 175 18.13 -5.02 10.91
C PRO A 175 16.74 -5.65 10.72
N PHE A 176 16.55 -6.48 9.71
CA PHE A 176 15.25 -7.07 9.40
C PHE A 176 15.26 -8.58 9.67
N LEU A 177 14.17 -9.07 10.24
CA LEU A 177 14.06 -10.44 10.72
C LEU A 177 13.40 -11.34 9.68
N ALA A 178 14.01 -12.49 9.48
CA ALA A 178 13.39 -13.62 8.77
C ALA A 178 12.22 -14.21 9.56
N GLY A 179 11.49 -15.12 8.91
CA GLY A 179 10.52 -15.96 9.58
C GLY A 179 11.16 -16.74 10.73
N ARG A 180 10.51 -16.77 11.88
CA ARG A 180 11.03 -17.35 13.11
C ARG A 180 9.94 -18.01 13.95
N THR A 181 10.34 -18.86 14.87
CA THR A 181 9.44 -19.44 15.87
C THR A 181 9.48 -18.58 17.14
N ALA A 182 8.31 -18.16 17.62
CA ALA A 182 8.16 -17.46 18.88
C ALA A 182 8.43 -18.37 20.10
N THR A 183 8.58 -17.78 21.28
CA THR A 183 8.85 -18.52 22.52
C THR A 183 7.76 -19.52 22.89
N ASN A 184 6.54 -19.32 22.44
CA ASN A 184 5.40 -20.22 22.65
C ASN A 184 5.25 -21.27 21.51
N GLY A 185 6.23 -21.42 20.64
CA GLY A 185 6.22 -22.36 19.52
C GLY A 185 5.45 -21.91 18.27
N LYS A 186 4.80 -20.74 18.29
CA LYS A 186 4.06 -20.21 17.13
C LYS A 186 5.02 -19.62 16.08
N ALA A 187 4.69 -19.82 14.80
CA ALA A 187 5.45 -19.23 13.71
C ALA A 187 5.16 -17.72 13.59
N LEU A 188 6.20 -16.93 13.46
CA LEU A 188 6.16 -15.51 13.11
C LEU A 188 6.71 -15.36 11.71
N ALA A 189 5.94 -14.70 10.84
CA ALA A 189 6.40 -14.39 9.49
C ALA A 189 7.59 -13.42 9.54
N GLY A 190 8.42 -13.46 8.51
CA GLY A 190 9.49 -12.48 8.35
C GLY A 190 8.94 -11.07 8.09
N ASP A 191 9.79 -10.08 8.30
CA ASP A 191 9.47 -8.68 8.09
C ASP A 191 8.98 -8.45 6.66
N LEU A 192 7.93 -7.63 6.52
CA LEU A 192 7.27 -7.36 5.26
C LEU A 192 7.35 -5.86 4.93
N PHE A 193 7.78 -5.56 3.72
CA PHE A 193 7.78 -4.22 3.16
C PHE A 193 6.78 -4.16 2.02
N THR A 194 5.81 -3.25 2.14
CA THR A 194 4.80 -3.03 1.10
C THR A 194 5.09 -1.68 0.45
N PHE A 195 5.33 -1.69 -0.85
CA PHE A 195 5.60 -0.50 -1.65
C PHE A 195 4.33 -0.07 -2.36
N THR A 196 4.08 1.23 -2.36
CA THR A 196 2.98 1.87 -3.06
C THR A 196 3.49 3.07 -3.84
N TRP A 197 2.70 3.59 -4.75
CA TRP A 197 3.09 4.71 -5.61
C TRP A 197 2.12 5.88 -5.49
N ARG A 198 2.63 7.08 -5.76
CA ARG A 198 1.85 8.28 -6.07
C ARG A 198 2.39 8.88 -7.35
N LEU A 199 1.49 9.20 -8.27
CA LEU A 199 1.81 9.82 -9.55
C LEU A 199 1.35 11.28 -9.51
N THR A 200 2.22 12.22 -9.81
CA THR A 200 1.85 13.64 -9.95
C THR A 200 1.87 14.02 -11.42
N SER A 201 0.77 14.58 -11.91
CA SER A 201 0.66 15.01 -13.31
C SER A 201 1.20 16.42 -13.55
N ASP A 202 1.35 16.77 -14.82
CA ASP A 202 1.64 18.13 -15.32
C ASP A 202 0.58 19.16 -14.94
N LYS A 203 -0.63 18.71 -14.59
CA LYS A 203 -1.74 19.55 -14.10
C LYS A 203 -1.79 19.64 -12.56
N GLY A 204 -0.80 19.10 -11.85
CA GLY A 204 -0.74 19.09 -10.39
C GLY A 204 -1.68 18.08 -9.72
N LEU A 205 -2.37 17.22 -10.49
CA LEU A 205 -3.22 16.16 -9.94
C LEU A 205 -2.35 15.03 -9.37
N VAL A 206 -2.77 14.48 -8.23
CA VAL A 206 -2.06 13.38 -7.56
C VAL A 206 -2.92 12.13 -7.57
N TYR A 207 -2.44 11.10 -8.25
CA TYR A 207 -3.04 9.77 -8.29
C TYR A 207 -2.32 8.88 -7.27
N ARG A 208 -3.09 8.17 -6.44
CA ARG A 208 -2.55 7.27 -5.42
C ARG A 208 -2.82 5.83 -5.82
N SER A 209 -2.02 4.92 -5.29
CA SER A 209 -2.33 3.49 -5.37
C SER A 209 -3.75 3.23 -4.91
N TRP A 210 -4.51 2.54 -5.73
CA TRP A 210 -5.90 2.19 -5.42
C TRP A 210 -5.98 1.15 -4.29
N SER A 211 -7.18 0.89 -3.81
CA SER A 211 -7.40 -0.22 -2.88
C SER A 211 -7.07 -1.55 -3.56
N PRO A 212 -6.63 -2.57 -2.82
CA PRO A 212 -6.33 -3.89 -3.38
C PRO A 212 -7.47 -4.47 -4.21
N SER A 213 -8.73 -4.27 -3.81
CA SER A 213 -9.90 -4.74 -4.55
C SER A 213 -9.97 -4.11 -5.95
N VAL A 214 -9.84 -2.78 -6.05
CA VAL A 214 -9.86 -2.08 -7.34
C VAL A 214 -8.72 -2.50 -8.24
N CYS A 215 -7.53 -2.72 -7.67
CA CYS A 215 -6.38 -3.16 -8.45
C CYS A 215 -6.47 -4.59 -8.98
N THR A 216 -7.30 -5.44 -8.39
CA THR A 216 -7.56 -6.78 -8.94
C THR A 216 -8.53 -6.75 -10.12
N GLU A 217 -9.37 -5.73 -10.21
CA GLU A 217 -10.37 -5.58 -11.28
C GLU A 217 -9.80 -4.94 -12.54
N VAL A 218 -8.77 -4.10 -12.40
CA VAL A 218 -8.16 -3.42 -13.55
C VAL A 218 -7.01 -4.24 -14.10
N GLN A 219 -7.20 -4.79 -15.30
CA GLN A 219 -6.19 -5.59 -15.96
C GLN A 219 -4.90 -4.77 -16.19
N GLY A 220 -3.78 -5.29 -15.70
CA GLY A 220 -2.46 -4.66 -15.85
C GLY A 220 -2.13 -3.59 -14.81
N ALA A 221 -3.06 -3.27 -13.89
CA ALA A 221 -2.75 -2.44 -12.73
C ALA A 221 -2.25 -3.29 -11.57
N ASN A 222 -1.31 -2.76 -10.79
CA ASN A 222 -1.02 -3.26 -9.45
C ASN A 222 -0.85 -2.07 -8.49
N CYS A 223 -1.47 -2.17 -7.33
CA CYS A 223 -1.45 -1.10 -6.34
C CYS A 223 -0.26 -1.17 -5.42
N SER A 224 0.37 -2.31 -5.31
CA SER A 224 1.50 -2.51 -4.42
C SER A 224 2.40 -3.63 -4.88
N MET A 225 3.60 -3.57 -4.40
CA MET A 225 4.63 -4.59 -4.48
C MET A 225 5.05 -4.95 -3.05
N ALA A 226 5.30 -6.21 -2.77
CA ALA A 226 5.71 -6.63 -1.44
C ALA A 226 7.09 -7.33 -1.49
N LEU A 227 7.90 -7.09 -0.46
CA LEU A 227 9.18 -7.75 -0.21
C LEU A 227 9.14 -8.33 1.20
N ARG A 228 9.39 -9.63 1.32
CA ARG A 228 9.48 -10.34 2.60
C ARG A 228 10.89 -10.82 2.86
N VAL A 229 11.34 -10.70 4.10
CA VAL A 229 12.61 -11.24 4.57
C VAL A 229 12.41 -12.71 4.97
N ASN A 230 13.23 -13.60 4.42
CA ASN A 230 13.23 -15.05 4.66
C ASN A 230 14.48 -15.52 5.37
#